data_02f734674db537ceb37113b0eb837bd0
#
_entry.id   02f734674db537ceb37113b0eb837bd0
#
_cell.length_a   1.000
_cell.length_b   1.000
_cell.length_c   1.000
_cell.angle_alpha   90.00
_cell.angle_beta   90.00
_cell.angle_gamma   90.00
#
_symmetry.space_group_name_H-M   'P 1'
#
loop_
_entity.id
_entity.type
_entity.pdbx_description
1 polymer ?
#
loop_
_entity_poly.entity_id
_entity_poly.type
_entity_poly.pdbx_seq_one_letter_code
_entity_poly.pdbx_strand_id
1 'polypeptide(L)' 'DYRVTATEKVNGTKVTFKGGEKMVYLAGWTKDGQNHAMYFERPVNRDMAKAIITNTVAPTAHTK' A
#
# COMPACT_ATOMS: atom_id res chain seq x y z
N ASP A 1 5.86 -13.52 -9.24
CA ASP A 1 5.37 -12.77 -10.36
C ASP A 1 4.04 -12.10 -10.03
N TYR A 2 3.95 -10.80 -10.24
CA TYR A 2 2.77 -10.06 -9.84
C TYR A 2 1.87 -9.82 -11.06
N ARG A 3 0.65 -10.33 -10.99
CA ARG A 3 -0.29 -10.23 -12.09
C ARG A 3 -1.20 -9.04 -12.02
N VAL A 4 -1.51 -8.61 -10.80
CA VAL A 4 -2.50 -7.58 -10.59
C VAL A 4 -1.85 -6.42 -9.88
N THR A 5 -2.12 -5.23 -10.39
CA THR A 5 -1.64 -4.00 -9.79
C THR A 5 -2.85 -3.10 -9.60
N ALA A 6 -3.05 -2.61 -8.41
CA ALA A 6 -4.13 -1.68 -8.11
C ALA A 6 -3.57 -0.52 -7.32
N THR A 7 -4.11 0.67 -7.58
CA THR A 7 -3.65 1.88 -6.92
C THR A 7 -4.80 2.50 -6.16
N GLU A 8 -4.57 2.86 -4.91
CA GLU A 8 -5.57 3.52 -4.08
C GLU A 8 -4.90 4.59 -3.26
N LYS A 9 -5.67 5.58 -2.85
CA LYS A 9 -5.16 6.58 -1.91
C LYS A 9 -5.38 6.10 -0.49
N VAL A 10 -4.33 6.16 0.30
CA VAL A 10 -4.37 5.80 1.71
C VAL A 10 -3.80 6.99 2.47
N ASN A 11 -4.62 7.60 3.30
CA ASN A 11 -4.22 8.80 4.06
C ASN A 11 -3.62 9.87 3.15
N GLY A 12 -4.20 10.04 1.97
CA GLY A 12 -3.75 11.05 1.02
C GLY A 12 -2.57 10.65 0.17
N THR A 13 -2.00 9.49 0.39
CA THR A 13 -0.84 9.01 -0.36
C THR A 13 -1.26 7.91 -1.31
N LYS A 14 -0.79 7.99 -2.54
CA LYS A 14 -1.08 6.97 -3.54
C LYS A 14 -0.26 5.72 -3.24
N VAL A 15 -0.93 4.62 -3.04
CA VAL A 15 -0.29 3.34 -2.74
C VAL A 15 -0.61 2.37 -3.86
N THR A 16 0.41 1.69 -4.35
CA THR A 16 0.25 0.67 -5.38
C THR A 16 0.35 -0.69 -4.72
N PHE A 17 -0.67 -1.51 -4.92
CA PHE A 17 -0.70 -2.87 -4.40
C PHE A 17 -0.43 -3.82 -5.54
N LYS A 18 0.45 -4.79 -5.32
CA LYS A 18 0.80 -5.78 -6.31
C LYS A 18 0.60 -7.18 -5.75
N GLY A 19 0.09 -8.07 -6.58
CA GLY A 19 -0.12 -9.42 -6.12
C GLY A 19 -0.78 -10.29 -7.17
N GLY A 20 -1.45 -11.34 -6.71
CA GLY A 20 -2.25 -12.19 -7.54
C GLY A 20 -3.66 -11.64 -7.64
N GLU A 21 -4.57 -12.48 -8.12
CA GLU A 21 -5.95 -12.05 -8.38
C GLU A 21 -6.67 -11.48 -7.17
N LYS A 22 -6.47 -12.08 -6.03
CA LYS A 22 -7.20 -11.69 -4.81
C LYS A 22 -6.30 -11.37 -3.64
N MET A 23 -5.01 -11.63 -3.79
CA MET A 23 -4.09 -11.52 -2.67
C MET A 23 -2.97 -10.54 -3.00
N VAL A 24 -2.60 -9.76 -1.99
CA VAL A 24 -1.55 -8.76 -2.12
C VAL A 24 -0.28 -9.27 -1.50
N TYR A 25 0.82 -9.14 -2.22
CA TYR A 25 2.15 -9.53 -1.75
C TYR A 25 3.01 -8.32 -1.43
N LEU A 26 2.71 -7.18 -2.05
CA LEU A 26 3.58 -6.02 -1.97
C LEU A 26 2.75 -4.76 -2.05
N ALA A 27 3.10 -3.77 -1.24
CA ALA A 27 2.53 -2.44 -1.34
C ALA A 27 3.69 -1.46 -1.44
N GLY A 28 3.58 -0.49 -2.34
CA GLY A 28 4.62 0.51 -2.51
C GLY A 28 4.04 1.90 -2.61
N TRP A 29 4.78 2.87 -2.10
CA TRP A 29 4.35 4.27 -2.20
C TRP A 29 5.56 5.18 -2.13
N THR A 30 5.36 6.42 -2.54
CA THR A 30 6.39 7.45 -2.45
C THR A 30 5.85 8.55 -1.56
N LYS A 31 6.66 8.98 -0.63
CA LYS A 31 6.29 10.08 0.25
C LYS A 31 7.52 10.91 0.53
N ASP A 32 7.38 12.22 0.40
CA ASP A 32 8.47 13.18 0.64
C ASP A 32 9.71 12.82 -0.18
N GLY A 33 9.50 12.38 -1.41
CA GLY A 33 10.59 12.04 -2.32
C GLY A 33 11.23 10.70 -2.05
N GLN A 34 10.73 9.93 -1.11
CA GLN A 34 11.30 8.63 -0.78
C GLN A 34 10.34 7.51 -1.15
N ASN A 35 10.89 6.45 -1.69
CA ASN A 35 10.13 5.27 -2.06
C ASN A 35 10.09 4.31 -0.88
N HIS A 36 8.90 3.80 -0.61
CA HIS A 36 8.69 2.85 0.46
C HIS A 36 8.04 1.60 -0.12
N ALA A 37 8.34 0.45 0.47
CA ALA A 37 7.73 -0.79 0.06
C ALA A 37 7.50 -1.66 1.28
N MET A 38 6.38 -2.36 1.28
CA MET A 38 6.08 -3.32 2.33
C MET A 38 5.77 -4.65 1.66
N TYR A 39 6.53 -5.67 2.02
CA TYR A 39 6.30 -7.02 1.53
C TYR A 39 5.53 -7.80 2.57
N PHE A 40 4.51 -8.51 2.12
CA PHE A 40 3.73 -9.35 3.01
C PHE A 40 4.29 -10.76 2.91
N GLU A 41 4.85 -11.24 4.00
CA GLU A 41 5.41 -12.58 4.07
C GLU A 41 4.37 -13.62 3.70
N ARG A 42 3.14 -13.38 4.15
CA ARG A 42 1.99 -14.17 3.74
C ARG A 42 1.06 -13.25 2.98
N PRO A 43 0.63 -13.64 1.80
CA PRO A 43 -0.29 -12.79 1.03
C PRO A 43 -1.55 -12.51 1.84
N VAL A 44 -2.06 -11.30 1.71
CA VAL A 44 -3.29 -10.89 2.39
C VAL A 44 -4.27 -10.37 1.35
N ASN A 45 -5.56 -10.38 1.68
CA ASN A 45 -6.53 -9.83 0.74
C ASN A 45 -6.37 -8.29 0.71
N ARG A 46 -7.00 -7.68 -0.30
CA ARG A 46 -6.80 -6.25 -0.51
C ARG A 46 -7.31 -5.42 0.66
N ASP A 47 -8.44 -5.77 1.23
CA ASP A 47 -8.99 -5.00 2.35
C ASP A 47 -8.06 -5.04 3.55
N MET A 48 -7.48 -6.20 3.82
CA MET A 48 -6.53 -6.32 4.92
C MET A 48 -5.25 -5.57 4.62
N ALA A 49 -4.76 -5.66 3.38
CA ALA A 49 -3.57 -4.92 2.98
C ALA A 49 -3.80 -3.42 3.17
N LYS A 50 -4.96 -2.93 2.75
CA LYS A 50 -5.29 -1.53 2.89
C LYS A 50 -5.34 -1.13 4.36
N ALA A 51 -5.90 -1.96 5.22
CA ALA A 51 -5.98 -1.67 6.63
C ALA A 51 -4.58 -1.59 7.27
N ILE A 52 -3.70 -2.51 6.90
CA ILE A 52 -2.34 -2.51 7.41
C ILE A 52 -1.60 -1.25 6.95
N ILE A 53 -1.74 -0.92 5.67
CA ILE A 53 -1.06 0.24 5.11
C ILE A 53 -1.63 1.53 5.70
N THR A 54 -2.92 1.57 5.98
CA THR A 54 -3.55 2.74 6.58
C THR A 54 -2.87 3.09 7.91
N ASN A 55 -2.46 2.07 8.66
CA ASN A 55 -1.77 2.30 9.92
C ASN A 55 -0.28 2.59 9.74
N THR A 56 0.25 2.35 8.56
CA THR A 56 1.68 2.50 8.30
C THR A 56 1.98 3.82 7.61
N VAL A 57 1.16 4.20 6.62
CA VAL A 57 1.36 5.43 5.87
C VAL A 57 0.80 6.59 6.67
N ALA A 58 1.66 7.51 7.07
CA ALA A 58 1.23 8.66 7.83
C ALA A 58 0.26 9.50 7.02
N PRO A 59 -0.74 10.11 7.66
CA PRO A 59 -1.64 11.01 6.93
C PRO A 59 -0.88 12.15 6.28
N THR A 60 -1.37 12.61 5.16
CA THR A 60 -0.84 13.82 4.56
C THR A 60 -1.11 14.96 5.51
N ALA A 61 -0.07 15.57 5.92
CA ALA A 61 -0.19 16.48 6.99
C ALA A 61 -0.80 17.73 6.67
N HIS A 62 -1.24 18.26 7.55
CA HIS A 62 -1.57 19.48 7.52
C HIS A 62 -1.65 19.92 8.80
N THR A 63 -1.17 20.56 9.10
CA THR A 63 -1.13 20.85 10.36
C THR A 63 -2.10 21.51 10.86
N LYS A 64 -2.29 21.50 11.37
CA LYS A 64 -3.06 22.12 11.78
C LYS A 64 -2.94 22.64 12.28
#